data_9e6fd1800ab437d6df7a4a63372a2bbc
#
_entry.id   9e6fd1800ab437d6df7a4a63372a2bbc
#
_cell.length_a   1.000
_cell.length_b   1.000
_cell.length_c   1.000
_cell.angle_alpha   90.00
_cell.angle_beta   90.00
_cell.angle_gamma   90.00
#
_symmetry.space_group_name_H-M   'P 1'
#
loop_
_entity.id
_entity.type
_entity.pdbx_description
1 polymer ?
#
loop_
_entity_poly.entity_id
_entity_poly.type
_entity_poly.pdbx_seq_one_letter_code
_entity_poly.pdbx_strand_id
1 'polypeptide(L)'
;VAGGASGRGLLRGIARAVADALIGSQRRPGSDRGRGSRGRPATLRAARRGSDAASPALGLEDSPGRNGADATRDLTPHEIGALRPSYEPHPDGDPDPGEVVWTWVPYVENDGRGKDRPVLIIARIDGDTTAGCYLSTKAHRDFVSVGTGGWDSQGRESFLSPERVLRITDSGMRREGHVLPRERFAPAVQAVMRRHGIRG
;
A
#
# COMPACT_ATOMS: atom_id res chain seq x y z
N VAL A 1 -55.20 -17.20 -20.74
CA VAL A 1 -54.27 -17.92 -21.59
C VAL A 1 -52.86 -17.38 -21.32
N ALA A 2 -52.10 -18.17 -20.58
CA ALA A 2 -50.69 -18.57 -20.75
C ALA A 2 -49.71 -17.47 -21.14
N GLY A 3 -48.64 -17.31 -20.44
CA GLY A 3 -47.48 -18.04 -20.31
C GLY A 3 -46.42 -17.24 -19.59
N GLY A 4 -45.79 -17.84 -18.69
CA GLY A 4 -44.62 -17.75 -17.98
C GLY A 4 -43.35 -17.80 -18.82
N ALA A 5 -42.31 -17.16 -18.31
CA ALA A 5 -40.94 -17.55 -18.58
C ALA A 5 -40.06 -17.08 -17.44
N SER A 6 -39.58 -18.04 -16.71
CA SER A 6 -38.41 -18.00 -15.81
C SER A 6 -37.17 -17.54 -16.57
N GLY A 7 -36.46 -16.62 -15.98
CA GLY A 7 -35.07 -16.29 -16.32
C GLY A 7 -34.17 -16.45 -15.11
N ARG A 8 -33.88 -17.72 -14.75
CA ARG A 8 -32.71 -18.04 -13.89
C ARG A 8 -31.49 -18.06 -14.80
N GLY A 9 -30.45 -17.38 -14.39
CA GLY A 9 -29.18 -17.69 -14.98
C GLY A 9 -28.17 -16.54 -14.95
N LEU A 10 -27.07 -16.87 -14.35
CA LEU A 10 -25.72 -16.29 -14.51
C LEU A 10 -25.24 -15.30 -13.46
N LEU A 11 -25.07 -15.84 -12.27
CA LEU A 11 -23.97 -15.44 -11.38
C LEU A 11 -22.99 -16.62 -11.30
N ARG A 12 -22.10 -16.71 -12.25
CA ARG A 12 -20.90 -17.57 -12.16
C ARG A 12 -19.81 -16.98 -13.03
N GLY A 13 -18.71 -16.61 -12.36
CA GLY A 13 -17.44 -16.56 -13.05
C GLY A 13 -16.78 -15.20 -13.10
N ILE A 14 -16.14 -14.74 -12.02
CA ILE A 14 -14.84 -14.06 -12.08
C ILE A 14 -14.09 -14.43 -10.78
N ALA A 15 -13.58 -15.63 -10.76
CA ALA A 15 -12.56 -16.03 -9.79
C ALA A 15 -11.56 -16.89 -10.57
N ARG A 16 -10.63 -16.24 -11.27
CA ARG A 16 -9.38 -16.85 -11.78
C ARG A 16 -8.63 -15.83 -12.61
N ALA A 17 -7.60 -15.27 -12.05
CA ALA A 17 -6.36 -14.91 -12.74
C ALA A 17 -5.45 -14.08 -11.84
N VAL A 18 -4.75 -14.71 -10.92
CA VAL A 18 -3.42 -14.24 -10.44
C VAL A 18 -2.65 -15.45 -9.95
N ALA A 19 -2.18 -16.27 -10.86
CA ALA A 19 -1.11 -17.20 -10.63
C ALA A 19 -0.44 -17.45 -11.99
N ASP A 20 0.61 -16.68 -12.26
CA ASP A 20 1.71 -17.09 -13.14
C ASP A 20 2.66 -15.91 -13.30
N ALA A 21 3.79 -16.00 -12.67
CA ALA A 21 5.05 -15.43 -13.11
C ALA A 21 6.17 -15.70 -12.10
N LEU A 22 6.55 -16.97 -11.96
CA LEU A 22 7.81 -17.37 -11.36
C LEU A 22 8.15 -18.77 -11.84
N ILE A 23 8.79 -18.89 -13.00
CA ILE A 23 9.65 -20.02 -13.36
C ILE A 23 10.53 -19.60 -14.55
N GLY A 24 11.83 -19.72 -14.34
CA GLY A 24 12.73 -19.99 -15.49
C GLY A 24 13.78 -18.95 -15.78
N SER A 25 14.96 -19.11 -15.24
CA SER A 25 16.10 -19.46 -16.11
C SER A 25 17.35 -19.72 -15.29
N GLN A 26 17.62 -21.00 -15.07
CA GLN A 26 18.99 -21.47 -14.81
C GLN A 26 19.68 -21.74 -16.13
N ARG A 27 20.90 -21.23 -16.34
CA ARG A 27 21.92 -21.88 -17.13
C ARG A 27 23.32 -21.52 -16.64
N ARG A 28 24.06 -22.57 -16.29
CA ARG A 28 25.50 -22.69 -16.05
C ARG A 28 26.20 -23.02 -17.36
N PRO A 29 27.53 -23.30 -17.35
CA PRO A 29 28.70 -22.54 -16.94
C PRO A 29 29.75 -22.52 -18.08
N GLY A 30 30.81 -21.74 -17.95
CA GLY A 30 31.98 -21.82 -18.81
C GLY A 30 33.25 -21.41 -18.06
N SER A 31 34.08 -22.38 -17.82
CA SER A 31 35.44 -22.28 -17.29
C SER A 31 36.35 -21.62 -18.31
N ASP A 32 37.28 -20.74 -17.91
CA ASP A 32 38.69 -20.98 -18.30
C ASP A 32 39.72 -20.23 -17.44
N ARG A 33 40.89 -20.79 -17.39
CA ARG A 33 42.03 -20.53 -16.53
C ARG A 33 42.96 -19.47 -17.14
N GLY A 34 43.62 -18.68 -16.26
CA GLY A 34 44.75 -17.84 -16.69
C GLY A 34 45.35 -17.00 -15.55
N ARG A 35 46.20 -17.47 -14.86
CA ARG A 35 47.56 -17.35 -14.32
C ARG A 35 48.24 -16.00 -14.49
N GLY A 36 48.76 -15.43 -13.36
CA GLY A 36 49.98 -14.57 -13.33
C GLY A 36 49.80 -13.23 -12.65
N SER A 37 50.27 -13.09 -11.47
CA SER A 37 51.56 -12.59 -10.95
C SER A 37 51.59 -11.15 -10.48
N ARG A 38 51.79 -11.01 -9.14
CA ARG A 38 52.65 -10.07 -8.38
C ARG A 38 52.50 -8.56 -8.55
N GLY A 39 52.31 -7.87 -7.39
CA GLY A 39 52.74 -6.49 -7.15
C GLY A 39 51.88 -5.71 -6.16
N ARG A 40 52.29 -5.69 -4.88
CA ARG A 40 51.93 -4.62 -3.87
C ARG A 40 52.96 -3.49 -4.02
N PRO A 41 52.73 -2.22 -3.55
CA PRO A 41 52.10 -1.89 -2.27
C PRO A 41 51.17 -0.64 -2.22
N ALA A 42 50.52 -0.55 -1.11
CA ALA A 42 49.80 0.50 -0.39
C ALA A 42 49.97 1.98 -0.81
N THR A 43 48.82 2.68 -0.86
CA THR A 43 48.66 4.01 -0.29
C THR A 43 47.24 4.20 0.23
N LEU A 44 47.16 4.57 1.49
CA LEU A 44 45.98 4.99 2.22
C LEU A 44 45.33 6.21 1.54
N ARG A 45 44.03 6.11 1.21
CA ARG A 45 43.20 7.31 1.08
C ARG A 45 41.82 7.03 1.66
N ALA A 46 41.50 7.82 2.69
CA ALA A 46 40.25 7.81 3.43
C ALA A 46 39.05 7.83 2.45
N ALA A 47 38.30 6.75 2.43
CA ALA A 47 36.99 6.71 1.82
C ALA A 47 35.98 7.27 2.78
N ARG A 48 35.36 8.35 2.39
CA ARG A 48 34.15 8.89 3.02
C ARG A 48 33.10 7.79 3.06
N ARG A 49 32.69 7.39 4.24
CA ARG A 49 31.53 6.55 4.44
C ARG A 49 30.31 7.39 4.07
N GLY A 50 29.76 7.16 2.90
CA GLY A 50 28.37 7.42 2.61
C GLY A 50 27.58 6.39 3.41
N SER A 51 26.85 6.85 4.40
CA SER A 51 25.88 6.04 5.11
C SER A 51 24.67 5.88 4.21
N ASP A 52 24.70 4.92 3.30
CA ASP A 52 23.49 4.31 2.78
C ASP A 52 22.91 3.48 3.94
N ALA A 53 22.14 4.14 4.79
CA ALA A 53 21.26 3.46 5.70
C ALA A 53 20.13 2.83 4.86
N ALA A 54 20.41 1.66 4.30
CA ALA A 54 19.36 0.74 3.93
C ALA A 54 18.57 0.47 5.22
N SER A 55 17.36 0.96 5.30
CA SER A 55 16.42 0.58 6.36
C SER A 55 16.43 -0.95 6.41
N PRO A 56 16.63 -1.58 7.58
CA PRO A 56 16.56 -3.01 7.69
C PRO A 56 15.19 -3.44 7.15
N ALA A 57 15.19 -4.31 6.16
CA ALA A 57 13.97 -4.96 5.72
C ALA A 57 13.41 -5.72 6.94
N LEU A 58 12.43 -5.13 7.60
CA LEU A 58 11.67 -5.81 8.64
C LEU A 58 11.16 -7.10 8.01
N GLY A 59 11.39 -8.23 8.67
CA GLY A 59 10.83 -9.48 8.22
C GLY A 59 9.32 -9.30 8.04
N LEU A 60 8.71 -9.96 7.06
CA LEU A 60 7.27 -9.85 6.81
C LEU A 60 6.43 -10.12 8.06
N GLU A 61 6.99 -10.85 9.03
CA GLU A 61 6.37 -11.18 10.32
C GLU A 61 6.24 -9.94 11.25
N ASP A 62 7.10 -8.94 11.08
CA ASP A 62 7.20 -7.75 11.95
C ASP A 62 6.58 -6.50 11.32
N SER A 63 5.85 -6.64 10.21
CA SER A 63 5.19 -5.48 9.57
C SER A 63 4.16 -4.85 10.52
N PRO A 64 4.25 -3.54 10.79
CA PRO A 64 3.26 -2.83 11.59
C PRO A 64 1.85 -3.03 11.04
N GLY A 65 0.88 -3.19 11.91
CA GLY A 65 -0.52 -3.42 11.55
C GLY A 65 -0.84 -4.84 11.09
N ARG A 66 0.10 -5.81 11.21
CA ARG A 66 -0.17 -7.19 10.80
C ARG A 66 -0.93 -7.99 11.85
N ASN A 67 -0.56 -7.86 13.11
CA ASN A 67 -1.04 -8.72 14.18
C ASN A 67 -1.42 -7.91 15.43
N GLY A 68 -2.18 -8.55 16.34
CA GLY A 68 -2.48 -8.00 17.64
C GLY A 68 -3.60 -6.96 17.64
N ALA A 69 -3.63 -6.14 18.70
CA ALA A 69 -4.63 -5.08 18.88
C ALA A 69 -4.51 -3.97 17.81
N ASP A 70 -3.31 -3.79 17.30
CA ASP A 70 -2.96 -2.77 16.30
C ASP A 70 -3.11 -3.26 14.85
N ALA A 71 -3.70 -4.46 14.67
CA ALA A 71 -3.89 -5.01 13.34
C ALA A 71 -4.79 -4.10 12.48
N THR A 72 -4.30 -3.79 11.28
CA THR A 72 -5.07 -3.11 10.25
C THR A 72 -6.23 -3.99 9.80
N ARG A 73 -7.42 -3.44 9.75
CA ARG A 73 -8.63 -4.14 9.32
C ARG A 73 -9.51 -3.26 8.46
N ASP A 74 -10.42 -3.87 7.74
CA ASP A 74 -11.48 -3.12 7.07
C ASP A 74 -12.43 -2.49 8.08
N LEU A 75 -12.87 -1.27 7.78
CA LEU A 75 -13.98 -0.64 8.49
C LEU A 75 -15.30 -1.24 8.03
N THR A 76 -16.23 -1.39 8.97
CA THR A 76 -17.61 -1.78 8.67
C THR A 76 -18.35 -0.64 7.97
N PRO A 77 -19.45 -0.92 7.25
CA PRO A 77 -20.26 0.14 6.63
C PRO A 77 -20.75 1.21 7.63
N HIS A 78 -21.04 0.83 8.86
CA HIS A 78 -21.45 1.75 9.91
C HIS A 78 -20.31 2.69 10.32
N GLU A 79 -19.11 2.16 10.54
CA GLU A 79 -17.93 2.96 10.85
C GLU A 79 -17.59 3.92 9.69
N ILE A 80 -17.65 3.44 8.44
CA ILE A 80 -17.40 4.27 7.26
C ILE A 80 -18.42 5.41 7.18
N GLY A 81 -19.70 5.16 7.46
CA GLY A 81 -20.75 6.19 7.44
C GLY A 81 -20.57 7.29 8.51
N ALA A 82 -19.82 6.99 9.58
CA ALA A 82 -19.49 7.94 10.63
C ALA A 82 -18.26 8.81 10.33
N LEU A 83 -17.46 8.47 9.31
CA LEU A 83 -16.23 9.20 8.97
C LEU A 83 -16.52 10.66 8.59
N ARG A 84 -15.55 11.51 8.91
CA ARG A 84 -15.51 12.92 8.49
C ARG A 84 -14.16 13.16 7.80
N PRO A 85 -14.08 12.88 6.48
CA PRO A 85 -12.86 13.12 5.75
C PRO A 85 -12.44 14.59 5.82
N SER A 86 -11.15 14.80 6.07
CA SER A 86 -10.53 16.14 6.13
C SER A 86 -9.21 16.14 5.38
N TYR A 87 -8.59 17.32 5.25
CA TYR A 87 -7.24 17.45 4.72
C TYR A 87 -6.48 18.41 5.63
N GLU A 88 -5.69 17.86 6.51
CA GLU A 88 -5.02 18.58 7.59
C GLU A 88 -3.62 18.00 7.86
N PRO A 89 -2.74 17.88 6.84
CA PRO A 89 -1.40 17.33 7.08
C PRO A 89 -0.55 18.32 7.89
N HIS A 90 0.04 17.86 8.99
CA HIS A 90 0.94 18.62 9.84
C HIS A 90 2.27 17.88 10.02
N PRO A 91 3.42 18.55 9.93
CA PRO A 91 4.72 17.92 10.13
C PRO A 91 5.09 17.81 11.62
N ASP A 92 4.18 17.35 12.46
CA ASP A 92 4.34 17.31 13.93
C ASP A 92 4.72 15.92 14.48
N GLY A 93 4.67 14.90 13.68
CA GLY A 93 4.95 13.53 14.10
C GLY A 93 3.72 12.64 14.23
N ASP A 94 2.50 13.20 14.24
CA ASP A 94 1.26 12.44 14.27
C ASP A 94 0.73 12.15 12.84
N PRO A 95 0.07 11.01 12.60
CA PRO A 95 -0.45 10.68 11.29
C PRO A 95 -1.72 11.46 10.99
N ASP A 96 -1.70 12.32 9.97
CA ASP A 96 -2.81 13.21 9.63
C ASP A 96 -3.50 12.89 8.29
N PRO A 97 -4.76 13.29 8.13
CA PRO A 97 -5.46 13.22 6.86
C PRO A 97 -4.74 14.02 5.76
N GLY A 98 -4.38 13.34 4.68
CA GLY A 98 -3.54 13.87 3.61
C GLY A 98 -2.15 13.26 3.56
N GLU A 99 -1.73 12.55 4.59
CA GLU A 99 -0.46 11.83 4.62
C GLU A 99 -0.57 10.43 4.04
N VAL A 100 0.55 9.94 3.51
CA VAL A 100 0.70 8.56 3.05
C VAL A 100 1.63 7.82 4.03
N VAL A 101 1.09 6.78 4.63
CA VAL A 101 1.78 5.90 5.59
C VAL A 101 1.90 4.49 5.04
N TRP A 102 2.75 3.67 5.64
CA TRP A 102 2.88 2.27 5.30
C TRP A 102 2.32 1.39 6.42
N THR A 103 1.51 0.40 6.04
CA THR A 103 0.96 -0.58 6.97
C THR A 103 0.71 -1.91 6.27
N TRP A 104 0.58 -2.97 7.05
CA TRP A 104 0.13 -4.26 6.55
C TRP A 104 -1.35 -4.19 6.15
N VAL A 105 -1.65 -4.45 4.89
CA VAL A 105 -3.03 -4.50 4.38
C VAL A 105 -3.41 -5.97 4.16
N PRO A 106 -4.36 -6.52 4.94
CA PRO A 106 -4.81 -7.89 4.76
C PRO A 106 -5.50 -8.06 3.40
N TYR A 107 -5.39 -9.26 2.82
CA TYR A 107 -6.15 -9.58 1.62
C TYR A 107 -7.65 -9.71 1.94
N VAL A 108 -8.49 -9.61 0.90
CA VAL A 108 -9.95 -9.64 1.05
C VAL A 108 -10.43 -10.96 1.68
N GLU A 109 -9.69 -12.06 1.44
CA GLU A 109 -9.96 -13.37 2.01
C GLU A 109 -9.80 -13.42 3.52
N ASN A 110 -9.08 -12.46 4.10
CA ASN A 110 -8.82 -12.33 5.53
C ASN A 110 -8.32 -13.62 6.20
N ASP A 111 -7.44 -14.33 5.52
CA ASP A 111 -6.85 -15.61 5.90
C ASP A 111 -5.47 -15.49 6.58
N GLY A 112 -5.14 -14.29 7.09
CA GLY A 112 -3.85 -13.94 7.69
C GLY A 112 -2.78 -13.54 6.66
N ARG A 113 -3.08 -13.67 5.36
CA ARG A 113 -2.22 -13.15 4.30
C ARG A 113 -2.53 -11.69 4.02
N GLY A 114 -1.53 -10.97 3.56
CA GLY A 114 -1.64 -9.56 3.22
C GLY A 114 -0.36 -9.06 2.59
N LYS A 115 -0.22 -7.77 2.51
CA LYS A 115 0.96 -7.12 1.96
C LYS A 115 1.15 -5.75 2.60
N ASP A 116 2.39 -5.40 2.88
CA ASP A 116 2.78 -4.04 3.25
C ASP A 116 2.50 -3.10 2.06
N ARG A 117 1.73 -2.04 2.31
CA ARG A 117 1.28 -1.11 1.27
C ARG A 117 1.29 0.33 1.76
N PRO A 118 1.51 1.29 0.87
CA PRO A 118 1.22 2.68 1.17
C PRO A 118 -0.30 2.88 1.27
N VAL A 119 -0.73 3.65 2.25
CA VAL A 119 -2.13 3.99 2.55
C VAL A 119 -2.26 5.49 2.70
N LEU A 120 -3.19 6.10 1.97
CA LEU A 120 -3.56 7.51 2.15
C LEU A 120 -4.53 7.62 3.33
N ILE A 121 -4.17 8.37 4.35
CA ILE A 121 -5.06 8.71 5.46
C ILE A 121 -6.08 9.73 4.97
N ILE A 122 -7.37 9.45 5.20
CA ILE A 122 -8.48 10.30 4.72
C ILE A 122 -9.28 10.92 5.86
N ALA A 123 -9.23 10.35 7.05
CA ALA A 123 -9.93 10.86 8.23
C ALA A 123 -9.25 10.37 9.52
N ARG A 124 -9.38 11.12 10.61
CA ARG A 124 -9.12 10.64 11.96
C ARG A 124 -10.39 10.03 12.53
N ILE A 125 -10.27 8.92 13.24
CA ILE A 125 -11.38 8.24 13.90
C ILE A 125 -11.41 8.66 15.37
N ASP A 126 -10.26 8.57 16.04
CA ASP A 126 -10.04 8.96 17.43
C ASP A 126 -8.57 9.38 17.65
N GLY A 127 -8.14 9.48 18.92
CA GLY A 127 -6.82 10.02 19.28
C GLY A 127 -5.63 9.26 18.69
N ASP A 128 -5.74 7.94 18.50
CA ASP A 128 -4.65 7.05 18.07
C ASP A 128 -5.03 6.19 16.86
N THR A 129 -6.14 6.52 16.20
CA THR A 129 -6.68 5.70 15.10
C THR A 129 -7.13 6.55 13.93
N THR A 130 -6.77 6.14 12.73
CA THR A 130 -7.10 6.80 11.47
C THR A 130 -7.85 5.87 10.52
N ALA A 131 -8.53 6.47 9.54
CA ALA A 131 -9.12 5.79 8.40
C ALA A 131 -8.31 6.09 7.14
N GLY A 132 -8.04 5.07 6.32
CA GLY A 132 -7.28 5.25 5.09
C GLY A 132 -7.64 4.25 4.00
N CYS A 133 -7.19 4.56 2.77
CA CYS A 133 -7.34 3.71 1.60
C CYS A 133 -5.98 3.36 1.02
N TYR A 134 -5.74 2.08 0.70
CA TYR A 134 -4.44 1.67 0.17
C TYR A 134 -4.20 2.17 -1.25
N LEU A 135 -2.93 2.34 -1.58
CA LEU A 135 -2.45 2.68 -2.90
C LEU A 135 -1.88 1.45 -3.61
N SER A 136 -2.03 1.40 -4.92
CA SER A 136 -1.52 0.34 -5.78
C SER A 136 -0.85 0.95 -7.01
N THR A 137 0.24 0.35 -7.47
CA THR A 137 0.85 0.70 -8.76
C THR A 137 0.15 0.05 -9.96
N LYS A 138 -0.87 -0.78 -9.70
CA LYS A 138 -1.70 -1.37 -10.75
C LYS A 138 -2.99 -0.58 -10.87
N ALA A 139 -3.26 -0.05 -12.05
CA ALA A 139 -4.54 0.57 -12.37
C ALA A 139 -5.65 -0.49 -12.42
N HIS A 140 -6.77 -0.21 -11.79
CA HIS A 140 -8.01 -0.94 -11.90
C HIS A 140 -9.11 0.02 -12.32
N ARG A 141 -10.21 -0.51 -12.87
CA ARG A 141 -11.29 0.30 -13.48
C ARG A 141 -11.83 1.39 -12.56
N ASP A 142 -11.96 1.07 -11.25
CA ASP A 142 -12.61 1.95 -10.28
C ASP A 142 -11.59 2.67 -9.36
N PHE A 143 -10.29 2.51 -9.63
CA PHE A 143 -9.23 3.16 -8.85
C PHE A 143 -9.00 4.59 -9.35
N VAL A 144 -8.60 5.47 -8.44
CA VAL A 144 -8.34 6.88 -8.74
C VAL A 144 -6.84 7.14 -8.74
N SER A 145 -6.32 7.69 -9.85
CA SER A 145 -4.91 8.11 -9.90
C SER A 145 -4.63 9.20 -8.86
N VAL A 146 -3.59 8.98 -8.08
CA VAL A 146 -3.02 9.97 -7.14
C VAL A 146 -1.63 10.41 -7.59
N GLY A 147 -1.18 9.93 -8.76
CA GLY A 147 0.11 10.28 -9.34
C GLY A 147 1.29 9.59 -8.65
N THR A 148 2.45 10.21 -8.79
CA THR A 148 3.70 9.72 -8.22
C THR A 148 4.06 10.47 -6.94
N GLY A 149 4.79 9.82 -6.03
CA GLY A 149 5.29 10.43 -4.79
C GLY A 149 6.38 9.60 -4.14
N GLY A 150 6.98 10.13 -3.06
CA GLY A 150 8.08 9.49 -2.35
C GLY A 150 7.73 8.14 -1.71
N TRP A 151 6.46 7.82 -1.56
CA TRP A 151 5.99 6.51 -1.08
C TRP A 151 6.26 5.35 -2.06
N ASP A 152 6.62 5.62 -3.31
CA ASP A 152 7.11 4.61 -4.24
C ASP A 152 8.54 4.94 -4.70
N SER A 153 9.51 4.18 -4.21
CA SER A 153 10.95 4.37 -4.50
C SER A 153 11.30 4.28 -5.99
N GLN A 154 10.42 3.68 -6.80
CA GLN A 154 10.60 3.59 -8.26
C GLN A 154 9.89 4.72 -9.02
N GLY A 155 9.22 5.64 -8.32
CA GLY A 155 8.52 6.77 -8.92
C GLY A 155 7.34 6.38 -9.81
N ARG A 156 6.75 5.19 -9.60
CA ARG A 156 5.60 4.73 -10.40
C ARG A 156 4.34 5.46 -10.00
N GLU A 157 3.44 5.60 -10.96
CA GLU A 157 2.11 6.11 -10.69
C GLU A 157 1.36 5.21 -9.71
N SER A 158 0.67 5.81 -8.77
CA SER A 158 -0.13 5.14 -7.75
C SER A 158 -1.61 5.47 -7.92
N PHE A 159 -2.42 4.49 -7.58
CA PHE A 159 -3.88 4.55 -7.71
C PHE A 159 -4.52 4.17 -6.38
N LEU A 160 -5.42 5.00 -5.87
CA LEU A 160 -6.18 4.75 -4.65
C LEU A 160 -7.33 3.78 -4.94
N SER A 161 -7.47 2.75 -4.08
CA SER A 161 -8.63 1.86 -4.05
C SER A 161 -9.76 2.48 -3.23
N PRO A 162 -10.88 2.93 -3.84
CA PRO A 162 -11.96 3.54 -3.07
C PRO A 162 -12.89 2.50 -2.43
N GLU A 163 -12.73 1.22 -2.73
CA GLU A 163 -13.64 0.16 -2.27
C GLU A 163 -13.41 -0.23 -0.81
N ARG A 164 -12.16 -0.14 -0.33
CA ARG A 164 -11.77 -0.58 1.00
C ARG A 164 -11.27 0.58 1.82
N VAL A 165 -11.97 0.85 2.91
CA VAL A 165 -11.52 1.82 3.92
C VAL A 165 -11.02 1.04 5.13
N LEU A 166 -9.79 1.31 5.52
CA LEU A 166 -9.07 0.58 6.56
C LEU A 166 -9.03 1.38 7.86
N ARG A 167 -9.17 0.69 9.00
CA ARG A 167 -8.81 1.20 10.32
C ARG A 167 -7.32 0.93 10.55
N ILE A 168 -6.59 1.96 10.94
CA ILE A 168 -5.14 1.90 11.16
C ILE A 168 -4.84 2.62 12.47
N THR A 169 -4.14 1.94 13.39
CA THR A 169 -3.65 2.58 14.62
C THR A 169 -2.30 3.25 14.37
N ASP A 170 -1.94 4.23 15.18
CA ASP A 170 -0.66 4.94 15.07
C ASP A 170 0.54 3.97 15.25
N SER A 171 0.42 2.98 16.15
CA SER A 171 1.40 1.91 16.33
C SER A 171 1.39 0.87 15.20
N GLY A 172 0.28 0.76 14.46
CA GLY A 172 0.11 -0.17 13.34
C GLY A 172 0.64 0.36 12.00
N MET A 173 1.36 1.50 11.97
CA MET A 173 1.86 2.10 10.73
C MET A 173 3.32 2.53 10.82
N ARG A 174 3.96 2.68 9.66
CA ARG A 174 5.23 3.41 9.49
C ARG A 174 4.95 4.72 8.78
N ARG A 175 5.50 5.79 9.30
CA ARG A 175 5.46 7.11 8.67
C ARG A 175 6.78 7.41 7.99
N GLU A 176 6.68 7.93 6.78
CA GLU A 176 7.83 8.33 5.97
C GLU A 176 7.74 9.82 5.58
N GLY A 177 6.78 10.56 6.19
CA GLY A 177 6.63 11.99 6.00
C GLY A 177 6.13 12.40 4.60
N HIS A 178 5.42 11.53 3.92
CA HIS A 178 4.90 11.82 2.58
C HIS A 178 3.49 12.39 2.66
N VAL A 179 3.30 13.57 2.07
CA VAL A 179 2.01 14.26 1.97
C VAL A 179 1.53 14.23 0.53
N LEU A 180 0.26 13.83 0.33
CA LEU A 180 -0.39 13.93 -0.96
C LEU A 180 -0.90 15.37 -1.16
N PRO A 181 -0.55 16.07 -2.25
CA PRO A 181 -1.06 17.43 -2.51
C PRO A 181 -2.59 17.48 -2.53
N ARG A 182 -3.16 18.58 -2.00
CA ARG A 182 -4.62 18.76 -1.85
C ARG A 182 -5.38 18.57 -3.17
N GLU A 183 -4.83 19.01 -4.28
CA GLU A 183 -5.43 18.86 -5.61
C GLU A 183 -5.55 17.42 -6.09
N ARG A 184 -4.74 16.51 -5.56
CA ARG A 184 -4.82 15.07 -5.81
C ARG A 184 -5.63 14.34 -4.73
N PHE A 185 -5.58 14.83 -3.51
CA PHE A 185 -6.34 14.32 -2.38
C PHE A 185 -7.85 14.46 -2.61
N ALA A 186 -8.31 15.66 -2.98
CA ALA A 186 -9.74 15.96 -3.09
C ALA A 186 -10.50 15.02 -4.04
N PRO A 187 -10.06 14.78 -5.29
CA PRO A 187 -10.78 13.85 -6.18
C PRO A 187 -10.73 12.39 -5.69
N ALA A 188 -9.62 11.97 -5.05
CA ALA A 188 -9.48 10.63 -4.49
C ALA A 188 -10.48 10.40 -3.35
N VAL A 189 -10.56 11.32 -2.40
CA VAL A 189 -11.50 11.23 -1.27
C VAL A 189 -12.95 11.37 -1.73
N GLN A 190 -13.25 12.23 -2.71
CA GLN A 190 -14.59 12.29 -3.30
C GLN A 190 -15.03 10.95 -3.91
N ALA A 191 -14.12 10.18 -4.52
CA ALA A 191 -14.45 8.86 -5.02
C ALA A 191 -14.82 7.89 -3.90
N VAL A 192 -14.08 7.92 -2.76
CA VAL A 192 -14.41 7.15 -1.57
C VAL A 192 -15.77 7.55 -1.03
N MET A 193 -16.03 8.85 -0.87
CA MET A 193 -17.30 9.36 -0.37
C MET A 193 -18.48 8.91 -1.24
N ARG A 194 -18.36 9.04 -2.57
CA ARG A 194 -19.39 8.56 -3.51
C ARG A 194 -19.61 7.05 -3.41
N ARG A 195 -18.53 6.27 -3.31
CA ARG A 195 -18.60 4.80 -3.23
C ARG A 195 -19.35 4.30 -2.00
N HIS A 196 -19.18 5.00 -0.87
CA HIS A 196 -19.71 4.59 0.43
C HIS A 196 -20.89 5.45 0.92
N GLY A 197 -21.33 6.46 0.17
CA GLY A 197 -22.43 7.34 0.56
C GLY A 197 -22.10 8.23 1.76
N ILE A 198 -20.81 8.55 1.97
CA ILE A 198 -20.39 9.45 3.05
C ILE A 198 -20.86 10.87 2.70
N ARG A 199 -21.56 11.53 3.61
CA ARG A 199 -22.01 12.91 3.45
C ARG A 199 -20.93 13.85 3.99
N GLY A 200 -20.53 14.84 3.18
CA GLY A 200 -19.65 15.93 3.60
C GLY A 200 -20.36 16.99 4.38
#